data_c13ecc4099720e20473b6267dc067a16
#
_entry.id   c13ecc4099720e20473b6267dc067a16
#
_cell.length_a   1.000
_cell.length_b   1.000
_cell.length_c   1.000
_cell.angle_alpha   90.00
_cell.angle_beta   90.00
_cell.angle_gamma   90.00
#
_symmetry.space_group_name_H-M   'P 1'
#
loop_
_entity.id
_entity.type
_entity.pdbx_description
1 polymer ?
#
loop_
_entity_poly.entity_id
_entity_poly.type
_entity_poly.pdbx_seq_one_letter_code
_entity_poly.pdbx_strand_id
1 'polypeptide(L)'
;MKKSYVYILFNQPHGTLYTGVTSNLRERIIQHKLKRDPKSFTAQYSVDKLGYFEEFSSIQDAIDREKQIKAGSRAKKVRLIMSINPEWKDLSDELIW
;
A
#
# COMPACT_ATOMS: atom_id res chain seq x y z
N MET A 1 8.66 11.09 -17.01
CA MET A 1 7.55 10.16 -17.23
C MET A 1 6.87 9.83 -15.91
N LYS A 2 5.54 9.90 -15.88
CA LYS A 2 4.80 9.71 -14.64
C LYS A 2 4.66 8.22 -14.34
N LYS A 3 5.03 7.84 -13.12
CA LYS A 3 4.91 6.46 -12.64
C LYS A 3 3.60 6.27 -11.88
N SER A 4 3.14 5.02 -11.84
CA SER A 4 1.99 4.63 -11.04
C SER A 4 2.37 3.47 -10.15
N TYR A 5 1.66 3.28 -9.05
CA TYR A 5 2.03 2.32 -8.01
C TYR A 5 0.82 1.58 -7.49
N VAL A 6 1.02 0.29 -7.23
CA VAL A 6 0.11 -0.49 -6.40
C VAL A 6 0.81 -0.64 -5.05
N TYR A 7 0.07 -0.51 -3.96
CA TYR A 7 0.66 -0.59 -2.63
C TYR A 7 -0.26 -1.34 -1.67
N ILE A 8 0.35 -1.90 -0.62
CA ILE A 8 -0.37 -2.54 0.47
C ILE A 8 0.07 -1.87 1.77
N LEU A 9 -0.90 -1.34 2.51
CA LEU A 9 -0.67 -0.76 3.83
C LEU A 9 -1.05 -1.76 4.90
N PHE A 10 -0.48 -1.59 6.10
CA PHE A 10 -0.80 -2.43 7.26
C PHE A 10 -0.81 -1.58 8.52
N ASN A 11 -1.45 -2.09 9.59
CA ASN A 11 -1.42 -1.41 10.89
C ASN A 11 -0.41 -2.04 11.85
N GLN A 12 -0.25 -3.35 11.79
CA GLN A 12 0.72 -4.11 12.59
C GLN A 12 1.05 -5.40 11.85
N PRO A 13 2.17 -6.07 12.19
CA PRO A 13 2.51 -7.33 11.53
C PRO A 13 1.35 -8.32 11.58
N HIS A 14 1.02 -8.89 10.42
CA HIS A 14 -0.10 -9.82 10.24
C HIS A 14 -1.47 -9.24 10.66
N GLY A 15 -1.56 -7.92 10.75
CA GLY A 15 -2.80 -7.23 11.09
C GLY A 15 -3.68 -6.90 9.90
N THR A 16 -4.39 -5.76 9.97
CA THR A 16 -5.29 -5.31 8.92
C THR A 16 -4.50 -4.79 7.71
N LEU A 17 -4.95 -5.14 6.51
CA LEU A 17 -4.31 -4.75 5.25
C LEU A 17 -5.25 -3.88 4.43
N TYR A 18 -4.66 -2.99 3.63
CA TYR A 18 -5.37 -2.19 2.64
C TYR A 18 -4.56 -2.14 1.35
N THR A 19 -5.20 -2.46 0.22
CA THR A 19 -4.56 -2.42 -1.10
C THR A 19 -5.09 -1.21 -1.86
N GLY A 20 -4.18 -0.43 -2.45
CA GLY A 20 -4.56 0.75 -3.22
C GLY A 20 -3.69 0.95 -4.45
N VAL A 21 -4.09 1.91 -5.29
CA VAL A 21 -3.36 2.31 -6.48
C VAL A 21 -3.28 3.84 -6.49
N THR A 22 -2.15 4.37 -6.94
CA THR A 22 -1.94 5.82 -6.98
C THR A 22 -0.93 6.19 -8.05
N SER A 23 -1.06 7.39 -8.60
CA SER A 23 -0.03 7.97 -9.47
C SER A 23 1.02 8.76 -8.69
N ASN A 24 0.86 8.88 -7.37
CA ASN A 24 1.81 9.58 -6.51
C ASN A 24 1.86 8.88 -5.14
N LEU A 25 2.76 7.91 -5.02
CA LEU A 25 2.85 7.08 -3.81
C LEU A 25 3.18 7.90 -2.57
N ARG A 26 4.18 8.79 -2.69
CA ARG A 26 4.61 9.62 -1.57
C ARG A 26 3.46 10.46 -1.02
N GLU A 27 2.75 11.16 -1.89
CA GLU A 27 1.60 11.99 -1.51
C GLU A 27 0.52 11.16 -0.84
N ARG A 28 0.21 9.99 -1.40
CA ARG A 28 -0.83 9.12 -0.88
C ARG A 28 -0.48 8.60 0.51
N ILE A 29 0.78 8.22 0.74
CA ILE A 29 1.24 7.76 2.04
C ILE A 29 1.12 8.87 3.07
N ILE A 30 1.50 10.09 2.72
CA ILE A 30 1.38 11.25 3.60
C ILE A 30 -0.09 11.47 3.97
N GLN A 31 -1.01 11.38 3.01
CA GLN A 31 -2.44 11.52 3.26
C GLN A 31 -2.95 10.47 4.27
N HIS A 32 -2.50 9.22 4.12
CA HIS A 32 -2.89 8.15 5.04
C HIS A 32 -2.36 8.40 6.45
N LYS A 33 -1.09 8.81 6.57
CA LYS A 33 -0.48 9.08 7.88
C LYS A 33 -1.13 10.25 8.59
N LEU A 34 -1.54 11.28 7.85
CA LEU A 34 -2.22 12.44 8.39
C LEU A 34 -3.72 12.20 8.64
N LYS A 35 -4.23 11.05 8.21
CA LYS A 35 -5.66 10.70 8.34
C LYS A 35 -6.57 11.81 7.81
N ARG A 36 -6.24 12.33 6.61
CA ARG A 36 -6.96 13.44 5.99
C ARG A 36 -8.44 13.19 5.80
N ASP A 37 -8.81 11.91 5.64
CA ASP A 37 -10.21 11.48 5.67
C ASP A 37 -10.40 10.62 6.92
N PRO A 38 -10.81 11.20 8.06
CA PRO A 38 -10.91 10.46 9.31
C PRO A 38 -11.99 9.38 9.30
N LYS A 39 -12.90 9.43 8.34
CA LYS A 39 -13.95 8.40 8.18
C LYS A 39 -13.51 7.26 7.29
N SER A 40 -12.34 7.35 6.64
CA SER A 40 -11.86 6.29 5.78
C SER A 40 -11.52 5.03 6.57
N PHE A 41 -11.54 3.87 5.88
CA PHE A 41 -11.15 2.60 6.47
C PHE A 41 -9.75 2.68 7.08
N THR A 42 -8.79 3.23 6.32
CA THR A 42 -7.39 3.28 6.77
C THR A 42 -7.21 4.16 8.01
N ALA A 43 -7.95 5.27 8.11
CA ALA A 43 -7.89 6.14 9.28
C ALA A 43 -8.48 5.47 10.51
N GLN A 44 -9.64 4.82 10.36
CA GLN A 44 -10.34 4.16 11.47
C GLN A 44 -9.53 3.02 12.07
N TYR A 45 -8.80 2.27 11.25
CA TYR A 45 -8.04 1.10 11.71
C TYR A 45 -6.53 1.38 11.81
N SER A 46 -6.13 2.65 11.63
CA SER A 46 -4.71 3.06 11.68
C SER A 46 -3.82 2.27 10.72
N VAL A 47 -4.34 2.02 9.51
CA VAL A 47 -3.63 1.28 8.46
C VAL A 47 -2.82 2.30 7.66
N ASP A 48 -1.65 2.66 8.17
CA ASP A 48 -0.86 3.77 7.65
C ASP A 48 0.62 3.43 7.40
N LYS A 49 1.01 2.17 7.58
CA LYS A 49 2.39 1.73 7.33
C LYS A 49 2.46 1.06 5.96
N LEU A 50 3.50 1.39 5.20
CA LEU A 50 3.69 0.82 3.87
C LEU A 50 4.42 -0.52 3.97
N GLY A 51 3.73 -1.60 3.57
CA GLY A 51 4.28 -2.96 3.64
C GLY A 51 4.81 -3.48 2.32
N TYR A 52 4.28 -2.96 1.20
CA TYR A 52 4.61 -3.45 -0.14
C TYR A 52 4.23 -2.43 -1.19
N PHE A 53 5.00 -2.34 -2.27
CA PHE A 53 4.60 -1.56 -3.44
C PHE A 53 5.24 -2.09 -4.72
N GLU A 54 4.57 -1.86 -5.85
CA GLU A 54 5.06 -2.16 -7.19
C GLU A 54 4.92 -0.91 -8.04
N GLU A 55 5.91 -0.65 -8.89
CA GLU A 55 5.93 0.50 -9.78
C GLU A 55 5.54 0.09 -11.20
N PHE A 56 4.75 0.92 -11.86
CA PHE A 56 4.30 0.71 -13.23
C PHE A 56 4.48 1.99 -14.04
N SER A 57 4.76 1.85 -15.32
CA SER A 57 4.85 3.00 -16.23
C SER A 57 3.49 3.45 -16.73
N SER A 58 2.44 2.66 -16.52
CA SER A 58 1.06 2.93 -16.95
C SER A 58 0.10 2.80 -15.78
N ILE A 59 -0.79 3.80 -15.64
CA ILE A 59 -1.83 3.74 -14.59
C ILE A 59 -2.78 2.56 -14.82
N GLN A 60 -3.05 2.22 -16.09
CA GLN A 60 -3.94 1.10 -16.38
C GLN A 60 -3.35 -0.22 -15.91
N ASP A 61 -2.05 -0.43 -16.12
CA ASP A 61 -1.38 -1.64 -15.62
C ASP A 61 -1.41 -1.70 -14.10
N ALA A 62 -1.24 -0.57 -13.44
CA ALA A 62 -1.32 -0.50 -11.99
C ALA A 62 -2.74 -0.83 -11.50
N ILE A 63 -3.76 -0.30 -12.15
CA ILE A 63 -5.16 -0.59 -11.81
C ILE A 63 -5.45 -2.09 -11.97
N ASP A 64 -4.99 -2.69 -13.07
CA ASP A 64 -5.20 -4.12 -13.32
C ASP A 64 -4.53 -4.96 -12.25
N ARG A 65 -3.31 -4.58 -11.84
CA ARG A 65 -2.59 -5.27 -10.77
C ARG A 65 -3.30 -5.13 -9.43
N GLU A 66 -3.79 -3.93 -9.13
CA GLU A 66 -4.55 -3.69 -7.89
C GLU A 66 -5.77 -4.60 -7.80
N LYS A 67 -6.52 -4.72 -8.90
CA LYS A 67 -7.69 -5.61 -8.96
C LYS A 67 -7.29 -7.06 -8.75
N GLN A 68 -6.19 -7.48 -9.36
CA GLN A 68 -5.67 -8.84 -9.21
C GLN A 68 -5.31 -9.14 -7.76
N ILE A 69 -4.63 -8.22 -7.08
CA ILE A 69 -4.24 -8.38 -5.69
C ILE A 69 -5.48 -8.41 -4.79
N LYS A 70 -6.42 -7.50 -5.01
CA LYS A 70 -7.66 -7.44 -4.21
C LYS A 70 -8.50 -8.70 -4.34
N ALA A 71 -8.51 -9.31 -5.54
CA ALA A 71 -9.25 -10.56 -5.77
C ALA A 71 -8.58 -11.77 -5.12
N GLY A 72 -7.31 -11.66 -4.75
CA GLY A 72 -6.57 -12.73 -4.12
C GLY A 72 -6.91 -12.88 -2.64
N SER A 73 -6.46 -14.00 -2.06
CA SER A 73 -6.67 -14.28 -0.65
C SER A 73 -5.79 -13.37 0.22
N ARG A 74 -6.13 -13.29 1.51
CA ARG A 74 -5.28 -12.62 2.48
C ARG A 74 -3.87 -13.24 2.51
N ALA A 75 -3.80 -14.56 2.44
CA ALA A 75 -2.50 -15.27 2.44
C ALA A 75 -1.61 -14.83 1.27
N LYS A 76 -2.20 -14.59 0.10
CA LYS A 76 -1.43 -14.10 -1.06
C LYS A 76 -0.91 -12.70 -0.83
N LYS A 77 -1.71 -11.81 -0.21
CA LYS A 77 -1.27 -10.45 0.13
C LYS A 77 -0.13 -10.48 1.14
N VAL A 78 -0.24 -11.31 2.16
CA VAL A 78 0.82 -11.49 3.15
C VAL A 78 2.10 -11.99 2.49
N ARG A 79 2.00 -12.95 1.56
CA ARG A 79 3.17 -13.44 0.84
C ARG A 79 3.86 -12.36 0.02
N LEU A 80 3.09 -11.46 -0.60
CA LEU A 80 3.67 -10.32 -1.32
C LEU A 80 4.49 -9.44 -0.38
N ILE A 81 3.93 -9.11 0.77
CA ILE A 81 4.65 -8.32 1.77
C ILE A 81 5.92 -9.06 2.22
N MET A 82 5.77 -10.32 2.59
CA MET A 82 6.89 -11.13 3.11
C MET A 82 8.01 -11.32 2.07
N SER A 83 7.68 -11.25 0.78
CA SER A 83 8.69 -11.44 -0.28
C SER A 83 9.73 -10.33 -0.32
N ILE A 84 9.38 -9.12 0.08
CA ILE A 84 10.31 -7.98 0.09
C ILE A 84 10.48 -7.35 1.47
N ASN A 85 9.59 -7.65 2.40
CA ASN A 85 9.56 -7.00 3.71
C ASN A 85 9.20 -8.02 4.80
N PRO A 86 10.02 -9.06 4.99
CA PRO A 86 9.69 -10.11 5.96
C PRO A 86 9.63 -9.62 7.41
N GLU A 87 10.26 -8.50 7.71
CA GLU A 87 10.27 -7.93 9.05
C GLU A 87 9.11 -6.97 9.30
N TRP A 88 8.23 -6.74 8.29
CA TRP A 88 7.08 -5.84 8.40
C TRP A 88 7.49 -4.41 8.79
N LYS A 89 8.55 -3.90 8.19
CA LYS A 89 8.98 -2.53 8.40
C LYS A 89 8.04 -1.58 7.64
N ASP A 90 7.96 -0.35 8.10
CA ASP A 90 7.26 0.70 7.36
C ASP A 90 8.20 1.21 6.26
N LEU A 91 7.96 0.76 5.04
CA LEU A 91 8.81 1.11 3.89
C LEU A 91 8.69 2.58 3.49
N SER A 92 7.70 3.30 4.01
CA SER A 92 7.52 4.71 3.69
C SER A 92 8.67 5.58 4.20
N ASP A 93 9.40 5.12 5.20
CA ASP A 93 10.56 5.85 5.72
C ASP A 93 11.62 6.05 4.64
N GLU A 94 11.69 5.15 3.65
CA GLU A 94 12.62 5.26 2.53
C GLU A 94 12.12 6.15 1.39
N LEU A 95 10.82 6.45 1.35
CA LEU A 95 10.17 7.18 0.27
C LEU A 95 9.88 8.63 0.60
N ILE A 96 9.67 8.96 1.86
CA ILE A 96 9.20 10.27 2.28
C ILE A 96 10.35 11.26 2.44
N TRP A 97 11.54 10.75 2.71
CA TRP A 97 12.75 11.57 2.97
C TRP A 97 13.77 11.57 1.83
#